data_d9b913dd13bfeb5dfc432e0a0b2a4cae
#
_entry.id   d9b913dd13bfeb5dfc432e0a0b2a4cae
#
_cell.length_a   1.000
_cell.length_b   1.000
_cell.length_c   1.000
_cell.angle_alpha   90.00
_cell.angle_beta   90.00
_cell.angle_gamma   90.00
#
_symmetry.space_group_name_H-M   'P 1'
#
loop_
_entity.id
_entity.type
_entity.pdbx_description
1 polymer ?
#
loop_
_entity_poly.entity_id
_entity_poly.type
_entity_poly.pdbx_seq_one_letter_code
_entity_poly.pdbx_strand_id
1 'polypeptide(L)'
;MKKNRREILKFLLTALAVVAIVFIIYIWQEQLRNNNSKPTIICPTTSISVSVESLSDNSILLRDVTAMDVEDGDITSSLVVESVSPFVEQNHCIITYSAFDSDNNVSKFTRHLFLTDYTQPRFTITAPLEFGRSSSFNPLACVGAYDCVDGDISDRVKMNPADPEDDLTTIGLHPVEFRVTNSLGDLAVLKTDLEVYERTYTETRMIPNIQLKNYLLYVDCYGRIDPAAQIDTISVGGSIYTVSEYKAGTIEIDDSEVKYDTPGMYRIYYTCNNRQEYYGTAVLLIIVTEVSR
;
A
#
# COMPACT_ATOMS: atom_id res chain seq x y z
N MET A 1 -21.98 9.61 -83.53
CA MET A 1 -21.19 9.58 -82.26
C MET A 1 -21.70 10.55 -81.17
N LYS A 2 -22.12 11.79 -81.44
CA LYS A 2 -22.60 12.73 -80.41
C LYS A 2 -23.86 12.30 -79.62
N LYS A 3 -24.80 11.56 -80.26
CA LYS A 3 -26.07 11.12 -79.66
C LYS A 3 -25.86 10.04 -78.58
N ASN A 4 -24.97 9.06 -78.82
CA ASN A 4 -24.68 8.03 -77.85
C ASN A 4 -23.94 8.58 -76.63
N ARG A 5 -23.10 9.59 -76.79
CA ARG A 5 -22.40 10.28 -75.67
C ARG A 5 -23.37 10.98 -74.72
N ARG A 6 -24.45 11.59 -75.27
CA ARG A 6 -25.48 12.25 -74.43
C ARG A 6 -26.32 11.25 -73.65
N GLU A 7 -26.64 10.09 -74.21
CA GLU A 7 -27.44 9.06 -73.53
C GLU A 7 -26.60 8.38 -72.42
N ILE A 8 -25.32 8.11 -72.69
CA ILE A 8 -24.39 7.57 -71.67
C ILE A 8 -24.22 8.60 -70.54
N LEU A 9 -24.10 9.88 -70.85
CA LEU A 9 -23.98 10.94 -69.83
C LEU A 9 -25.25 11.05 -68.95
N LYS A 10 -26.46 10.97 -69.59
CA LYS A 10 -27.71 10.95 -68.82
C LYS A 10 -27.81 9.71 -67.90
N PHE A 11 -27.42 8.55 -68.41
CA PHE A 11 -27.42 7.32 -67.62
C PHE A 11 -26.47 7.43 -66.43
N LEU A 12 -25.25 7.95 -66.62
CA LEU A 12 -24.29 8.17 -65.54
C LEU A 12 -24.80 9.19 -64.51
N LEU A 13 -25.47 10.28 -64.97
CA LEU A 13 -26.04 11.28 -64.06
C LEU A 13 -27.23 10.70 -63.26
N THR A 14 -28.09 9.86 -63.88
CA THR A 14 -29.17 9.21 -63.16
C THR A 14 -28.64 8.17 -62.16
N ALA A 15 -27.63 7.40 -62.51
CA ALA A 15 -26.98 6.44 -61.61
C ALA A 15 -26.35 7.17 -60.43
N LEU A 16 -25.63 8.29 -60.67
CA LEU A 16 -25.06 9.10 -59.60
C LEU A 16 -26.13 9.69 -58.69
N ALA A 17 -27.25 10.16 -59.22
CA ALA A 17 -28.36 10.68 -58.44
C ALA A 17 -28.98 9.60 -57.54
N VAL A 18 -29.16 8.39 -58.06
CA VAL A 18 -29.67 7.26 -57.26
C VAL A 18 -28.72 6.90 -56.10
N VAL A 19 -27.42 6.83 -56.38
CA VAL A 19 -26.40 6.57 -55.33
C VAL A 19 -26.42 7.67 -54.28
N ALA A 20 -26.50 8.95 -54.70
CA ALA A 20 -26.59 10.07 -53.78
C ALA A 20 -27.85 10.02 -52.87
N ILE A 21 -29.00 9.64 -53.45
CA ILE A 21 -30.25 9.48 -52.68
C ILE A 21 -30.13 8.33 -51.69
N VAL A 22 -29.61 7.20 -52.10
CA VAL A 22 -29.37 6.04 -51.17
C VAL A 22 -28.45 6.41 -50.06
N PHE A 23 -27.37 7.17 -50.37
CA PHE A 23 -26.41 7.64 -49.37
C PHE A 23 -27.04 8.64 -48.38
N ILE A 24 -27.89 9.57 -48.89
CA ILE A 24 -28.62 10.49 -48.00
C ILE A 24 -29.60 9.74 -47.09
N ILE A 25 -30.33 8.73 -47.63
CA ILE A 25 -31.23 7.91 -46.84
C ILE A 25 -30.44 7.14 -45.78
N TYR A 26 -29.27 6.59 -46.13
CA TYR A 26 -28.41 5.88 -45.21
C TYR A 26 -27.95 6.81 -44.07
N ILE A 27 -27.44 8.02 -44.39
CA ILE A 27 -27.04 9.01 -43.37
C ILE A 27 -28.22 9.41 -42.48
N TRP A 28 -29.40 9.58 -43.09
CA TRP A 28 -30.60 9.96 -42.35
C TRP A 28 -31.11 8.84 -41.43
N GLN A 29 -31.03 7.59 -41.87
CA GLN A 29 -31.30 6.42 -41.02
C GLN A 29 -30.24 6.29 -39.88
N GLU A 30 -29.00 6.54 -40.18
CA GLU A 30 -27.93 6.54 -39.19
C GLU A 30 -28.15 7.62 -38.11
N GLN A 31 -28.55 8.85 -38.54
CA GLN A 31 -28.90 9.91 -37.60
C GLN A 31 -30.16 9.66 -36.77
N LEU A 32 -31.15 8.98 -37.34
CA LEU A 32 -32.35 8.59 -36.62
C LEU A 32 -32.09 7.42 -35.65
N ARG A 33 -31.12 6.57 -35.95
CA ARG A 33 -30.70 5.45 -35.11
C ARG A 33 -29.79 5.86 -34.00
N ASN A 34 -28.95 6.88 -34.22
CA ASN A 34 -28.07 7.43 -33.18
C ASN A 34 -28.90 8.22 -32.17
N ASN A 35 -29.44 7.50 -31.21
CA ASN A 35 -30.00 8.11 -30.01
C ASN A 35 -28.87 8.71 -29.18
N ASN A 36 -28.98 9.99 -28.89
CA ASN A 36 -28.02 10.71 -28.07
C ASN A 36 -28.42 10.66 -26.57
N SER A 37 -29.39 9.79 -26.21
CA SER A 37 -29.78 9.53 -24.83
C SER A 37 -28.64 8.73 -24.15
N LYS A 38 -28.30 9.12 -22.93
CA LYS A 38 -27.29 8.42 -22.15
C LYS A 38 -27.96 7.38 -21.26
N PRO A 39 -27.31 6.24 -21.03
CA PRO A 39 -27.78 5.26 -20.05
C PRO A 39 -28.04 5.88 -18.67
N THR A 40 -28.95 5.29 -17.93
CA THR A 40 -29.22 5.66 -16.53
C THR A 40 -28.75 4.54 -15.63
N ILE A 41 -27.78 4.86 -14.73
CA ILE A 41 -27.33 3.93 -13.69
C ILE A 41 -28.23 4.11 -12.47
N ILE A 42 -28.82 3.01 -12.01
CA ILE A 42 -29.71 2.97 -10.84
C ILE A 42 -29.00 2.26 -9.71
N CYS A 43 -28.78 2.96 -8.61
CA CYS A 43 -28.18 2.43 -7.39
C CYS A 43 -29.08 2.80 -6.21
N PRO A 44 -29.72 1.82 -5.54
CA PRO A 44 -30.68 2.08 -4.46
C PRO A 44 -30.05 2.72 -3.21
N THR A 45 -28.73 2.52 -3.02
CA THR A 45 -27.99 3.00 -1.85
C THR A 45 -26.80 3.85 -2.28
N THR A 46 -26.57 4.95 -1.59
CA THR A 46 -25.45 5.87 -1.87
C THR A 46 -24.13 5.39 -1.30
N SER A 47 -24.15 4.33 -0.46
CA SER A 47 -22.97 3.78 0.19
C SER A 47 -22.99 2.27 0.25
N ILE A 48 -21.80 1.68 0.33
CA ILE A 48 -21.57 0.23 0.55
C ILE A 48 -20.43 0.07 1.54
N SER A 49 -20.54 -0.94 2.42
CA SER A 49 -19.44 -1.35 3.30
C SER A 49 -19.00 -2.75 2.92
N VAL A 50 -17.70 -2.94 2.73
CA VAL A 50 -17.10 -4.21 2.32
C VAL A 50 -15.81 -4.47 3.10
N SER A 51 -15.37 -5.73 3.16
CA SER A 51 -14.03 -6.08 3.65
C SER A 51 -12.97 -5.73 2.59
N VAL A 52 -11.73 -5.58 3.03
CA VAL A 52 -10.58 -5.35 2.15
C VAL A 52 -10.47 -6.44 1.07
N GLU A 53 -10.67 -7.71 1.44
CA GLU A 53 -10.63 -8.82 0.49
C GLU A 53 -11.64 -8.67 -0.65
N SER A 54 -12.77 -8.03 -0.39
CA SER A 54 -13.85 -7.82 -1.36
C SER A 54 -13.54 -6.71 -2.39
N LEU A 55 -12.48 -5.93 -2.22
CA LEU A 55 -12.10 -4.87 -3.16
C LEU A 55 -11.74 -5.41 -4.55
N SER A 56 -11.25 -6.62 -4.64
CA SER A 56 -10.91 -7.28 -5.90
C SER A 56 -12.10 -7.97 -6.57
N ASP A 57 -13.24 -8.10 -5.89
CA ASP A 57 -14.44 -8.77 -6.40
C ASP A 57 -15.46 -7.76 -6.93
N ASN A 58 -15.42 -7.54 -8.24
CA ASN A 58 -16.37 -6.66 -8.91
C ASN A 58 -17.84 -7.08 -8.71
N SER A 59 -18.13 -8.36 -8.47
CA SER A 59 -19.50 -8.82 -8.24
C SER A 59 -20.10 -8.29 -6.94
N ILE A 60 -19.24 -8.13 -5.93
CA ILE A 60 -19.61 -7.54 -4.64
C ILE A 60 -19.79 -6.02 -4.80
N LEU A 61 -18.87 -5.37 -5.51
CA LEU A 61 -18.89 -3.93 -5.72
C LEU A 61 -20.09 -3.49 -6.60
N LEU A 62 -20.49 -4.31 -7.57
CA LEU A 62 -21.64 -4.07 -8.45
C LEU A 62 -23.00 -4.49 -7.85
N ARG A 63 -23.00 -5.02 -6.64
CA ARG A 63 -24.24 -5.49 -6.01
C ARG A 63 -25.29 -4.38 -5.93
N ASP A 64 -26.51 -4.73 -6.35
CA ASP A 64 -27.70 -3.85 -6.36
C ASP A 64 -27.56 -2.61 -7.28
N VAL A 65 -26.59 -2.61 -8.20
CA VAL A 65 -26.45 -1.56 -9.21
C VAL A 65 -26.94 -2.12 -10.55
N THR A 66 -27.81 -1.38 -11.22
CA THR A 66 -28.34 -1.72 -12.53
C THR A 66 -28.20 -0.56 -13.49
N ALA A 67 -28.25 -0.83 -14.79
CA ALA A 67 -28.21 0.18 -15.81
C ALA A 67 -29.32 -0.04 -16.84
N MET A 68 -30.03 1.03 -17.19
CA MET A 68 -31.12 1.05 -18.13
C MET A 68 -30.89 2.10 -19.20
N ASP A 69 -31.20 1.77 -20.42
CA ASP A 69 -31.30 2.69 -21.54
C ASP A 69 -32.72 2.73 -22.13
N VAL A 70 -33.08 3.86 -22.75
CA VAL A 70 -34.44 4.03 -23.32
C VAL A 70 -34.69 3.13 -24.52
N GLU A 71 -33.64 2.87 -25.31
CA GLU A 71 -33.78 2.05 -26.55
C GLU A 71 -33.31 0.62 -26.33
N ASP A 72 -32.18 0.42 -25.63
CA ASP A 72 -31.61 -0.88 -25.41
C ASP A 72 -32.22 -1.63 -24.21
N GLY A 73 -33.04 -0.94 -23.41
CA GLY A 73 -33.66 -1.51 -22.22
C GLY A 73 -32.68 -1.79 -21.09
N ASP A 74 -32.66 -3.01 -20.58
CA ASP A 74 -31.74 -3.43 -19.52
C ASP A 74 -30.32 -3.70 -20.07
N ILE A 75 -29.41 -2.80 -19.76
CA ILE A 75 -27.99 -2.87 -20.13
C ILE A 75 -27.09 -3.13 -18.93
N THR A 76 -27.61 -3.70 -17.85
CA THR A 76 -26.84 -3.99 -16.63
C THR A 76 -25.57 -4.81 -16.92
N SER A 77 -25.56 -5.62 -17.98
CA SER A 77 -24.39 -6.37 -18.42
C SER A 77 -23.21 -5.50 -18.91
N SER A 78 -23.47 -4.24 -19.30
CA SER A 78 -22.45 -3.27 -19.70
C SER A 78 -21.83 -2.53 -18.51
N LEU A 79 -22.39 -2.70 -17.29
CA LEU A 79 -21.95 -2.00 -16.10
C LEU A 79 -20.58 -2.51 -15.63
N VAL A 80 -19.67 -1.59 -15.39
CA VAL A 80 -18.32 -1.90 -14.88
C VAL A 80 -17.95 -0.99 -13.72
N VAL A 81 -17.09 -1.48 -12.84
CA VAL A 81 -16.35 -0.64 -11.88
C VAL A 81 -15.20 0.01 -12.64
N GLU A 82 -15.34 1.30 -12.90
CA GLU A 82 -14.29 2.06 -13.62
C GLU A 82 -13.07 2.33 -12.72
N SER A 83 -13.31 2.72 -11.47
CA SER A 83 -12.23 3.01 -10.52
C SER A 83 -12.73 3.02 -9.07
N VAL A 84 -11.80 2.76 -8.16
CA VAL A 84 -11.91 3.07 -6.74
C VAL A 84 -10.90 4.17 -6.46
N SER A 85 -11.34 5.26 -5.83
CA SER A 85 -10.46 6.39 -5.51
C SER A 85 -9.49 6.04 -4.37
N PRO A 86 -8.38 6.78 -4.22
CA PRO A 86 -7.70 6.87 -2.93
C PRO A 86 -8.66 7.27 -1.81
N PHE A 87 -8.24 7.08 -0.56
CA PHE A 87 -9.02 7.51 0.59
C PHE A 87 -9.33 9.02 0.52
N VAL A 88 -10.62 9.36 0.64
CA VAL A 88 -11.08 10.74 0.81
C VAL A 88 -11.15 11.11 2.29
N GLU A 89 -11.39 10.11 3.15
CA GLU A 89 -11.30 10.13 4.60
C GLU A 89 -10.86 8.73 5.06
N GLN A 90 -10.57 8.56 6.34
CA GLN A 90 -10.14 7.27 6.87
C GLN A 90 -11.14 6.15 6.53
N ASN A 91 -10.65 5.07 5.91
CA ASN A 91 -11.43 3.90 5.48
C ASN A 91 -12.54 4.20 4.45
N HIS A 92 -12.55 5.39 3.85
CA HIS A 92 -13.58 5.84 2.93
C HIS A 92 -13.01 6.16 1.55
N CYS A 93 -13.48 5.43 0.54
CA CYS A 93 -13.19 5.64 -0.88
C CYS A 93 -14.47 6.03 -1.64
N ILE A 94 -14.30 6.38 -2.92
CA ILE A 94 -15.40 6.57 -3.85
C ILE A 94 -15.22 5.56 -5.00
N ILE A 95 -16.26 4.74 -5.22
CA ILE A 95 -16.35 3.90 -6.42
C ILE A 95 -16.99 4.71 -7.54
N THR A 96 -16.42 4.65 -8.73
CA THR A 96 -17.02 5.15 -9.96
C THR A 96 -17.46 3.96 -10.81
N TYR A 97 -18.73 3.94 -11.16
CA TYR A 97 -19.31 2.99 -12.11
C TYR A 97 -19.46 3.65 -13.47
N SER A 98 -19.34 2.87 -14.53
CA SER A 98 -19.63 3.28 -15.91
C SER A 98 -20.53 2.25 -16.57
N ALA A 99 -21.53 2.72 -17.33
CA ALA A 99 -22.38 1.91 -18.20
C ALA A 99 -22.40 2.53 -19.59
N PHE A 100 -22.50 1.70 -20.62
CA PHE A 100 -22.55 2.12 -22.01
C PHE A 100 -23.63 1.37 -22.77
N ASP A 101 -24.30 2.11 -23.66
CA ASP A 101 -25.34 1.60 -24.57
C ASP A 101 -24.73 1.06 -25.88
N SER A 102 -25.59 0.59 -26.80
CA SER A 102 -25.17 0.09 -28.11
C SER A 102 -24.61 1.18 -29.04
N ASP A 103 -24.90 2.45 -28.78
CA ASP A 103 -24.42 3.61 -29.53
C ASP A 103 -23.12 4.21 -28.92
N ASN A 104 -22.55 3.57 -27.89
CA ASN A 104 -21.36 4.00 -27.13
C ASN A 104 -21.54 5.30 -26.33
N ASN A 105 -22.78 5.67 -25.97
CA ASN A 105 -22.95 6.71 -24.97
C ASN A 105 -22.61 6.16 -23.58
N VAL A 106 -21.89 6.93 -22.80
CA VAL A 106 -21.40 6.52 -21.49
C VAL A 106 -22.05 7.35 -20.40
N SER A 107 -22.51 6.69 -19.35
CA SER A 107 -22.93 7.31 -18.11
C SER A 107 -22.05 6.84 -16.96
N LYS A 108 -21.83 7.73 -15.98
CA LYS A 108 -21.07 7.45 -14.78
C LYS A 108 -21.89 7.75 -13.54
N PHE A 109 -21.68 6.95 -12.52
CA PHE A 109 -22.29 7.12 -11.20
C PHE A 109 -21.26 6.85 -10.12
N THR A 110 -21.33 7.56 -9.01
CA THR A 110 -20.39 7.39 -7.88
C THR A 110 -21.13 6.92 -6.63
N ARG A 111 -20.47 6.06 -5.87
CA ARG A 111 -20.98 5.50 -4.61
C ARG A 111 -19.89 5.57 -3.54
N HIS A 112 -20.25 5.86 -2.30
CA HIS A 112 -19.33 5.82 -1.19
C HIS A 112 -19.01 4.37 -0.80
N LEU A 113 -17.73 4.08 -0.62
CA LEU A 113 -17.21 2.78 -0.21
C LEU A 113 -16.52 2.89 1.14
N PHE A 114 -16.97 2.12 2.12
CA PHE A 114 -16.35 2.03 3.43
C PHE A 114 -15.72 0.66 3.62
N LEU A 115 -14.44 0.64 4.03
CA LEU A 115 -13.72 -0.59 4.37
C LEU A 115 -13.91 -0.90 5.86
N THR A 116 -14.38 -2.13 6.17
CA THR A 116 -14.76 -2.50 7.54
C THR A 116 -13.60 -3.01 8.38
N ASP A 117 -12.55 -3.55 7.74
CA ASP A 117 -11.41 -4.24 8.35
C ASP A 117 -10.05 -3.70 7.88
N TYR A 118 -10.06 -2.47 7.38
CA TYR A 118 -8.84 -1.82 6.94
C TYR A 118 -7.91 -1.51 8.11
N THR A 119 -6.63 -1.78 7.91
CA THR A 119 -5.54 -1.39 8.82
C THR A 119 -4.46 -0.65 8.03
N GLN A 120 -3.88 0.38 8.65
CA GLN A 120 -2.79 1.15 8.05
C GLN A 120 -1.58 0.26 7.74
N PRO A 121 -0.75 0.62 6.74
CA PRO A 121 0.50 -0.08 6.47
C PRO A 121 1.38 -0.20 7.72
N ARG A 122 1.97 -1.38 7.92
CA ARG A 122 2.84 -1.69 9.06
C ARG A 122 4.25 -1.96 8.59
N PHE A 123 5.22 -1.35 9.27
CA PHE A 123 6.63 -1.61 9.03
C PHE A 123 7.08 -2.92 9.67
N THR A 124 8.12 -3.51 9.13
CA THR A 124 8.88 -4.60 9.73
C THR A 124 10.36 -4.22 9.76
N ILE A 125 11.06 -4.61 10.82
CA ILE A 125 12.51 -4.44 10.93
C ILE A 125 13.11 -5.82 11.22
N THR A 126 13.97 -6.29 10.31
CA THR A 126 14.49 -7.67 10.31
C THR A 126 15.92 -7.76 10.89
N ALA A 127 16.59 -6.64 11.04
CA ALA A 127 17.94 -6.55 11.62
C ALA A 127 18.10 -5.23 12.37
N PRO A 128 19.08 -5.12 13.30
CA PRO A 128 19.32 -3.87 14.00
C PRO A 128 19.70 -2.76 13.02
N LEU A 129 19.24 -1.55 13.30
CA LEU A 129 19.57 -0.36 12.51
C LEU A 129 20.91 0.24 12.96
N GLU A 130 21.92 -0.62 13.05
CA GLU A 130 23.30 -0.30 13.47
C GLU A 130 24.27 -0.64 12.34
N PHE A 131 25.11 0.31 11.96
CA PHE A 131 26.01 0.17 10.82
C PHE A 131 27.45 0.55 11.18
N GLY A 132 28.39 -0.33 10.86
CA GLY A 132 29.79 0.02 10.94
C GLY A 132 30.16 1.08 9.90
N ARG A 133 30.87 2.14 10.27
CA ARG A 133 31.28 3.24 9.39
C ARG A 133 31.94 2.80 8.08
N SER A 134 32.65 1.65 8.11
CA SER A 134 33.33 1.10 6.94
C SER A 134 32.49 0.07 6.15
N SER A 135 31.26 -0.21 6.60
CA SER A 135 30.37 -1.15 5.92
C SER A 135 29.56 -0.46 4.81
N SER A 136 29.05 -1.23 3.87
CA SER A 136 28.08 -0.71 2.91
C SER A 136 26.78 -0.36 3.65
N PHE A 137 26.51 0.93 3.76
CA PHE A 137 25.32 1.45 4.43
C PHE A 137 24.08 1.25 3.57
N ASN A 138 23.16 0.41 4.00
CA ASN A 138 21.88 0.20 3.34
C ASN A 138 20.76 -0.10 4.35
N PRO A 139 20.23 0.92 5.06
CA PRO A 139 19.16 0.73 6.04
C PRO A 139 17.88 0.14 5.46
N LEU A 140 17.57 0.44 4.18
CA LEU A 140 16.37 -0.09 3.51
C LEU A 140 16.39 -1.61 3.33
N ALA A 141 17.57 -2.25 3.41
CA ALA A 141 17.65 -3.72 3.37
C ALA A 141 17.10 -4.37 4.65
N CYS A 142 17.00 -3.62 5.74
CA CYS A 142 16.54 -4.10 7.05
C CYS A 142 15.08 -3.73 7.34
N VAL A 143 14.48 -2.84 6.54
CA VAL A 143 13.15 -2.28 6.79
C VAL A 143 12.20 -2.66 5.65
N GLY A 144 11.17 -3.40 5.98
CA GLY A 144 10.07 -3.72 5.07
C GLY A 144 8.76 -3.08 5.51
N ALA A 145 7.72 -3.25 4.70
CA ALA A 145 6.36 -2.84 5.05
C ALA A 145 5.32 -3.77 4.42
N TYR A 146 4.23 -3.98 5.14
CA TYR A 146 3.09 -4.77 4.70
C TYR A 146 1.80 -3.99 4.85
N ASP A 147 0.93 -4.07 3.85
CA ASP A 147 -0.38 -3.43 3.82
C ASP A 147 -1.49 -4.47 3.60
N CYS A 148 -2.65 -4.27 4.21
CA CYS A 148 -3.76 -5.21 4.11
C CYS A 148 -4.41 -5.23 2.71
N VAL A 149 -4.25 -4.16 1.91
CA VAL A 149 -4.77 -4.05 0.54
C VAL A 149 -3.74 -4.53 -0.48
N ASP A 150 -2.50 -4.01 -0.37
CA ASP A 150 -1.45 -4.20 -1.37
C ASP A 150 -0.51 -5.38 -1.07
N GLY A 151 -0.58 -5.96 0.13
CA GLY A 151 0.35 -6.98 0.58
C GLY A 151 1.74 -6.43 0.93
N ASP A 152 2.79 -7.05 0.42
CA ASP A 152 4.17 -6.58 0.62
C ASP A 152 4.44 -5.34 -0.23
N ILE A 153 4.72 -4.22 0.46
CA ILE A 153 5.04 -2.91 -0.14
C ILE A 153 6.43 -2.41 0.29
N SER A 154 7.32 -3.34 0.64
CA SER A 154 8.68 -3.02 1.10
C SER A 154 9.49 -2.23 0.08
N ASP A 155 9.26 -2.45 -1.20
CA ASP A 155 9.89 -1.73 -2.31
C ASP A 155 9.48 -0.24 -2.40
N ARG A 156 8.36 0.13 -1.75
CA ARG A 156 7.87 1.52 -1.69
C ARG A 156 8.39 2.28 -0.48
N VAL A 157 9.09 1.61 0.44
CA VAL A 157 9.64 2.26 1.63
C VAL A 157 10.70 3.28 1.24
N LYS A 158 10.57 4.49 1.76
CA LYS A 158 11.54 5.58 1.61
C LYS A 158 12.07 5.97 2.97
N MET A 159 13.36 6.30 3.03
CA MET A 159 14.01 6.82 4.23
C MET A 159 14.44 8.27 3.98
N ASN A 160 14.22 9.10 4.96
CA ASN A 160 14.75 10.48 5.00
C ASN A 160 15.40 10.72 6.36
N PRO A 161 16.56 11.39 6.43
CA PRO A 161 17.06 11.90 7.70
C PRO A 161 16.05 12.92 8.27
N ALA A 162 15.94 12.99 9.58
CA ALA A 162 15.06 13.98 10.24
C ALA A 162 15.59 15.41 10.04
N ASP A 163 16.93 15.55 10.01
CA ASP A 163 17.62 16.77 9.58
C ASP A 163 18.24 16.53 8.20
N PRO A 164 17.85 17.29 7.16
CA PRO A 164 18.43 17.17 5.81
C PRO A 164 19.94 17.43 5.74
N GLU A 165 20.52 18.12 6.71
CA GLU A 165 21.95 18.42 6.79
C GLU A 165 22.73 17.32 7.55
N ASP A 166 22.04 16.30 8.09
CA ASP A 166 22.68 15.21 8.83
C ASP A 166 23.47 14.30 7.89
N ASP A 167 24.76 14.14 8.20
CA ASP A 167 25.64 13.19 7.49
C ASP A 167 25.56 11.82 8.15
N LEU A 168 24.69 10.98 7.60
CA LEU A 168 24.46 9.60 8.06
C LEU A 168 25.72 8.69 8.01
N THR A 169 26.86 9.19 7.58
CA THR A 169 28.14 8.44 7.58
C THR A 169 29.02 8.75 8.78
N THR A 170 28.64 9.73 9.61
CA THR A 170 29.36 10.07 10.84
C THR A 170 29.01 9.11 11.98
N ILE A 171 29.91 8.96 12.93
CA ILE A 171 29.69 8.12 14.12
C ILE A 171 28.68 8.80 15.04
N GLY A 172 27.62 8.07 15.42
CA GLY A 172 26.60 8.55 16.33
C GLY A 172 25.21 8.03 16.01
N LEU A 173 24.21 8.61 16.68
CA LEU A 173 22.80 8.37 16.45
C LEU A 173 22.26 9.41 15.48
N HIS A 174 21.58 8.95 14.44
CA HIS A 174 21.00 9.73 13.37
C HIS A 174 19.49 9.51 13.33
N PRO A 175 18.68 10.48 13.75
CA PRO A 175 17.23 10.39 13.67
C PRO A 175 16.77 10.33 12.21
N VAL A 176 15.92 9.33 11.87
CA VAL A 176 15.39 9.12 10.53
C VAL A 176 13.90 8.85 10.53
N GLU A 177 13.28 9.10 9.40
CA GLU A 177 11.90 8.73 9.14
C GLU A 177 11.83 7.75 7.96
N PHE A 178 11.24 6.57 8.20
CA PHE A 178 10.80 5.69 7.13
C PHE A 178 9.34 6.01 6.79
N ARG A 179 9.04 6.08 5.50
CA ARG A 179 7.72 6.41 4.98
C ARG A 179 7.31 5.39 3.93
N VAL A 180 6.06 4.96 3.96
CA VAL A 180 5.47 4.11 2.95
C VAL A 180 4.02 4.54 2.69
N THR A 181 3.61 4.47 1.43
CA THR A 181 2.23 4.83 1.02
C THR A 181 1.65 3.67 0.23
N ASN A 182 0.45 3.22 0.59
CA ASN A 182 -0.26 2.19 -0.14
C ASN A 182 -0.99 2.75 -1.39
N SER A 183 -1.64 1.87 -2.17
CA SER A 183 -2.37 2.25 -3.39
C SER A 183 -3.59 3.13 -3.11
N LEU A 184 -4.15 3.09 -1.90
CA LEU A 184 -5.25 3.95 -1.49
C LEU A 184 -4.79 5.31 -0.94
N GLY A 185 -3.48 5.59 -0.98
CA GLY A 185 -2.91 6.87 -0.56
C GLY A 185 -2.69 7.02 0.95
N ASP A 186 -2.88 5.96 1.73
CA ASP A 186 -2.62 6.01 3.17
C ASP A 186 -1.11 5.94 3.45
N LEU A 187 -0.64 6.88 4.27
CA LEU A 187 0.76 7.09 4.59
C LEU A 187 1.07 6.59 6.00
N ALA A 188 1.92 5.59 6.11
CA ALA A 188 2.54 5.22 7.38
C ALA A 188 3.93 5.85 7.52
N VAL A 189 4.26 6.27 8.74
CA VAL A 189 5.55 6.89 9.09
C VAL A 189 6.12 6.21 10.33
N LEU A 190 7.36 5.76 10.24
CA LEU A 190 8.13 5.23 11.36
C LEU A 190 9.33 6.14 11.63
N LYS A 191 9.35 6.78 12.81
CA LYS A 191 10.49 7.61 13.28
C LYS A 191 11.36 6.79 14.19
N THR A 192 12.65 6.71 13.90
CA THR A 192 13.62 5.96 14.71
C THR A 192 15.01 6.52 14.52
N ASP A 193 15.98 5.93 15.19
CA ASP A 193 17.38 6.30 15.06
C ASP A 193 18.14 5.21 14.30
N LEU A 194 19.09 5.63 13.48
CA LEU A 194 20.16 4.80 12.95
C LEU A 194 21.40 5.02 13.80
N GLU A 195 22.12 3.96 14.13
CA GLU A 195 23.39 4.07 14.80
C GLU A 195 24.54 3.78 13.82
N VAL A 196 25.48 4.72 13.70
CA VAL A 196 26.73 4.50 12.98
C VAL A 196 27.87 4.40 14.01
N TYR A 197 28.54 3.26 13.98
CA TYR A 197 29.62 2.98 14.93
C TYR A 197 30.96 2.67 14.24
N GLU A 198 32.03 2.78 14.97
CA GLU A 198 33.36 2.28 14.60
C GLU A 198 33.87 1.37 15.70
N ARG A 199 34.18 0.13 15.36
CA ARG A 199 34.67 -0.88 16.28
C ARG A 199 36.01 -1.44 15.77
N THR A 200 36.95 -1.60 16.67
CA THR A 200 38.20 -2.32 16.39
C THR A 200 37.93 -3.81 16.17
N TYR A 201 38.88 -4.52 15.58
CA TYR A 201 38.76 -5.98 15.40
C TYR A 201 38.53 -6.71 16.74
N THR A 202 39.18 -6.26 17.83
CA THR A 202 39.02 -6.82 19.18
C THR A 202 37.61 -6.58 19.70
N GLU A 203 37.10 -5.35 19.62
CA GLU A 203 35.74 -4.99 20.05
C GLU A 203 34.69 -5.77 19.30
N THR A 204 34.81 -5.90 17.98
CA THR A 204 33.88 -6.70 17.15
C THR A 204 33.80 -8.15 17.61
N ARG A 205 34.88 -8.72 18.13
CA ARG A 205 34.89 -10.09 18.66
C ARG A 205 34.44 -10.22 20.09
N MET A 206 34.72 -9.20 20.92
CA MET A 206 34.54 -9.29 22.38
C MET A 206 33.19 -8.71 22.83
N ILE A 207 32.63 -7.75 22.10
CA ILE A 207 31.32 -7.21 22.39
C ILE A 207 30.25 -8.31 22.07
N PRO A 208 29.41 -8.69 23.07
CA PRO A 208 28.30 -9.59 22.79
C PRO A 208 27.33 -8.95 21.79
N ASN A 209 26.89 -9.71 20.81
CA ASN A 209 25.84 -9.30 19.87
C ASN A 209 24.55 -10.00 20.23
N ILE A 210 23.51 -9.23 20.61
CA ILE A 210 22.18 -9.72 20.93
C ILE A 210 21.35 -9.69 19.66
N GLN A 211 20.93 -10.86 19.20
CA GLN A 211 20.02 -11.02 18.10
C GLN A 211 18.59 -11.13 18.63
N LEU A 212 17.70 -10.27 18.16
CA LEU A 212 16.28 -10.35 18.48
C LEU A 212 15.52 -11.09 17.37
N LYS A 213 14.41 -11.71 17.71
CA LYS A 213 13.50 -12.35 16.73
C LYS A 213 12.84 -11.32 15.82
N ASN A 214 12.55 -10.16 16.39
CA ASN A 214 12.00 -8.99 15.70
C ASN A 214 12.59 -7.73 16.31
N TYR A 215 12.76 -6.68 15.51
CA TYR A 215 13.24 -5.38 15.97
C TYR A 215 12.14 -4.32 16.03
N LEU A 216 10.92 -4.69 15.58
CA LEU A 216 9.72 -3.90 15.67
C LEU A 216 8.52 -4.83 15.90
N LEU A 217 7.70 -4.52 16.91
CA LEU A 217 6.44 -5.22 17.19
C LEU A 217 5.29 -4.23 17.33
N TYR A 218 4.12 -4.65 16.84
CA TYR A 218 2.85 -3.97 17.10
C TYR A 218 2.09 -4.72 18.18
N VAL A 219 1.60 -4.01 19.17
CA VAL A 219 0.88 -4.55 20.33
C VAL A 219 -0.39 -3.72 20.51
N ASP A 220 -1.53 -4.37 20.60
CA ASP A 220 -2.78 -3.66 20.89
C ASP A 220 -2.77 -3.11 22.33
N CYS A 221 -3.43 -1.97 22.55
CA CYS A 221 -3.59 -1.41 23.88
C CYS A 221 -4.03 -2.46 24.88
N TYR A 222 -3.39 -2.47 26.06
CA TYR A 222 -3.54 -3.44 27.14
C TYR A 222 -2.97 -4.84 26.84
N GLY A 223 -2.52 -5.11 25.61
CA GLY A 223 -1.70 -6.29 25.31
C GLY A 223 -0.34 -6.18 25.99
N ARG A 224 0.36 -7.30 26.14
CA ARG A 224 1.72 -7.34 26.70
C ARG A 224 2.56 -8.35 25.94
N ILE A 225 3.84 -8.11 25.90
CA ILE A 225 4.84 -9.08 25.40
C ILE A 225 5.71 -9.55 26.56
N ASP A 226 6.36 -10.68 26.37
CA ASP A 226 7.50 -11.07 27.19
C ASP A 226 8.79 -10.61 26.50
N PRO A 227 9.48 -9.58 27.04
CA PRO A 227 10.69 -9.08 26.42
C PRO A 227 11.83 -10.11 26.37
N ALA A 228 11.95 -10.98 27.38
CA ALA A 228 12.99 -12.00 27.40
C ALA A 228 12.80 -13.05 26.28
N ALA A 229 11.55 -13.34 25.95
CA ALA A 229 11.22 -14.26 24.86
C ALA A 229 11.54 -13.71 23.46
N GLN A 230 11.86 -12.40 23.35
CA GLN A 230 12.23 -11.77 22.06
C GLN A 230 13.70 -11.96 21.72
N ILE A 231 14.54 -12.33 22.66
CA ILE A 231 15.95 -12.67 22.38
C ILE A 231 15.97 -13.99 21.62
N ASP A 232 16.60 -14.01 20.46
CA ASP A 232 16.84 -15.21 19.67
C ASP A 232 18.16 -15.85 20.07
N THR A 233 19.27 -15.15 19.87
CA THR A 233 20.61 -15.62 20.18
C THR A 233 21.50 -14.51 20.73
N ILE A 234 22.59 -14.93 21.39
CA ILE A 234 23.67 -14.04 21.82
C ILE A 234 24.95 -14.62 21.26
N SER A 235 25.72 -13.81 20.54
CA SER A 235 26.99 -14.24 19.98
C SER A 235 28.16 -13.43 20.53
N VAL A 236 29.25 -14.11 20.90
CA VAL A 236 30.50 -13.47 21.38
C VAL A 236 31.70 -14.37 21.08
N GLY A 237 32.78 -13.80 20.60
CA GLY A 237 34.00 -14.56 20.32
C GLY A 237 33.88 -15.60 19.23
N GLY A 238 32.83 -15.52 18.38
CA GLY A 238 32.50 -16.51 17.35
C GLY A 238 31.67 -17.68 17.83
N SER A 239 31.21 -17.71 19.09
CA SER A 239 30.30 -18.69 19.65
C SER A 239 28.90 -18.09 19.75
N ILE A 240 27.88 -18.90 19.51
CA ILE A 240 26.45 -18.54 19.58
C ILE A 240 25.80 -19.29 20.72
N TYR A 241 24.98 -18.60 21.48
CA TYR A 241 24.30 -19.10 22.67
C TYR A 241 22.82 -18.75 22.63
N THR A 242 22.00 -19.60 23.19
CA THR A 242 20.65 -19.23 23.65
C THR A 242 20.74 -18.44 24.95
N VAL A 243 19.66 -17.77 25.34
CA VAL A 243 19.59 -17.04 26.62
C VAL A 243 19.95 -17.93 27.81
N SER A 244 19.49 -19.18 27.83
CA SER A 244 19.74 -20.14 28.92
C SER A 244 21.17 -20.66 28.96
N GLU A 245 21.84 -20.70 27.82
CA GLU A 245 23.23 -21.19 27.68
C GLU A 245 24.25 -20.08 27.94
N TYR A 246 23.86 -18.81 27.79
CA TYR A 246 24.76 -17.68 27.97
C TYR A 246 25.17 -17.55 29.42
N LYS A 247 26.43 -17.91 29.75
CA LYS A 247 27.02 -17.86 31.07
C LYS A 247 28.26 -16.96 31.13
N ALA A 248 28.58 -16.32 29.99
CA ALA A 248 29.76 -15.47 29.90
C ALA A 248 29.59 -14.08 30.56
N GLY A 249 28.33 -13.72 30.90
CA GLY A 249 28.03 -12.44 31.53
C GLY A 249 26.56 -12.37 31.98
N THR A 250 26.04 -11.16 32.09
CA THR A 250 24.63 -10.87 32.46
C THR A 250 23.89 -10.29 31.29
N ILE A 251 22.56 -10.50 31.31
CA ILE A 251 21.63 -9.89 30.38
C ILE A 251 20.68 -9.02 31.21
N GLU A 252 20.56 -7.77 30.86
CA GLU A 252 19.65 -6.80 31.46
C GLU A 252 18.64 -6.35 30.41
N ILE A 253 17.39 -6.23 30.82
CA ILE A 253 16.28 -5.80 29.96
C ILE A 253 15.58 -4.66 30.66
N ASP A 254 15.49 -3.52 29.99
CA ASP A 254 14.79 -2.33 30.46
C ASP A 254 13.59 -2.04 29.57
N ASP A 255 12.40 -2.33 30.09
CA ASP A 255 11.09 -2.05 29.47
C ASP A 255 10.30 -1.00 30.27
N SER A 256 10.95 -0.27 31.18
CA SER A 256 10.32 0.66 32.12
C SER A 256 9.59 1.82 31.45
N GLU A 257 9.96 2.20 30.23
CA GLU A 257 9.32 3.26 29.46
C GLU A 257 8.07 2.80 28.70
N VAL A 258 7.85 1.48 28.57
CA VAL A 258 6.73 0.95 27.77
C VAL A 258 5.40 1.10 28.48
N LYS A 259 4.50 1.90 27.89
CA LYS A 259 3.14 2.11 28.36
C LYS A 259 2.15 1.34 27.48
N TYR A 260 1.80 0.14 27.90
CA TYR A 260 0.89 -0.72 27.13
C TYR A 260 -0.57 -0.24 27.12
N ASP A 261 -0.92 0.75 27.92
CA ASP A 261 -2.26 1.36 28.01
C ASP A 261 -2.41 2.64 27.18
N THR A 262 -1.34 3.08 26.56
CA THR A 262 -1.30 4.36 25.84
C THR A 262 -0.74 4.13 24.44
N PRO A 263 -1.49 4.44 23.36
CA PRO A 263 -0.96 4.37 22.01
C PRO A 263 0.29 5.22 21.83
N GLY A 264 1.28 4.66 21.14
CA GLY A 264 2.55 5.35 20.93
C GLY A 264 3.67 4.40 20.56
N MET A 265 4.85 4.96 20.33
CA MET A 265 6.06 4.19 20.08
C MET A 265 6.96 4.21 21.31
N TYR A 266 7.41 3.05 21.73
CA TYR A 266 8.23 2.82 22.91
C TYR A 266 9.46 1.98 22.54
N ARG A 267 10.45 1.97 23.44
CA ARG A 267 11.67 1.17 23.27
C ARG A 267 11.87 0.25 24.45
N ILE A 268 12.34 -0.96 24.16
CA ILE A 268 12.87 -1.88 25.14
C ILE A 268 14.36 -2.01 24.86
N TYR A 269 15.18 -1.76 25.87
CA TYR A 269 16.62 -1.84 25.76
C TYR A 269 17.10 -3.17 26.32
N TYR A 270 17.95 -3.83 25.56
CA TYR A 270 18.64 -5.04 25.97
C TYR A 270 20.13 -4.73 26.09
N THR A 271 20.71 -5.07 27.21
CA THR A 271 22.13 -4.94 27.44
C THR A 271 22.70 -6.29 27.84
N CYS A 272 23.76 -6.69 27.23
CA CYS A 272 24.45 -7.91 27.53
C CYS A 272 25.96 -7.61 27.74
N ASN A 273 26.53 -8.06 28.82
CA ASN A 273 27.98 -7.94 29.03
C ASN A 273 28.67 -9.30 28.93
N ASN A 274 29.95 -9.26 28.69
CA ASN A 274 30.85 -10.39 28.96
C ASN A 274 31.67 -10.09 30.24
N ARG A 275 32.31 -11.13 30.79
CA ARG A 275 33.12 -10.99 32.02
C ARG A 275 34.37 -10.10 31.86
N GLN A 276 34.64 -9.61 30.64
CA GLN A 276 35.78 -8.75 30.30
C GLN A 276 35.38 -7.29 30.08
N GLU A 277 34.22 -6.88 30.62
CA GLU A 277 33.69 -5.51 30.60
C GLU A 277 33.32 -4.98 29.19
N TYR A 278 33.08 -5.84 28.21
CA TYR A 278 32.48 -5.45 26.92
C TYR A 278 30.96 -5.56 26.99
N TYR A 279 30.29 -4.52 26.50
CA TYR A 279 28.83 -4.42 26.53
C TYR A 279 28.30 -4.38 25.12
N GLY A 280 27.32 -5.24 24.84
CA GLY A 280 26.52 -5.20 23.63
C GLY A 280 25.10 -4.76 23.95
N THR A 281 24.49 -4.06 23.04
CA THR A 281 23.13 -3.52 23.16
C THR A 281 22.27 -4.00 22.00
N ALA A 282 20.95 -4.07 22.22
CA ALA A 282 19.96 -4.17 21.17
C ALA A 282 18.69 -3.40 21.60
N VAL A 283 17.96 -2.88 20.65
CA VAL A 283 16.73 -2.12 20.88
C VAL A 283 15.58 -2.78 20.14
N LEU A 284 14.48 -3.04 20.86
CA LEU A 284 13.22 -3.46 20.29
C LEU A 284 12.25 -2.28 20.30
N LEU A 285 11.75 -1.90 19.15
CA LEU A 285 10.70 -0.90 19.01
C LEU A 285 9.34 -1.55 19.24
N ILE A 286 8.50 -0.91 20.05
CA ILE A 286 7.11 -1.32 20.32
C ILE A 286 6.19 -0.22 19.87
N ILE A 287 5.27 -0.53 18.97
CA ILE A 287 4.16 0.36 18.60
C ILE A 287 2.90 -0.17 19.28
N VAL A 288 2.43 0.56 20.28
CA VAL A 288 1.14 0.29 20.91
C VAL A 288 0.05 0.94 20.07
N THR A 289 -0.84 0.12 19.53
CA THR A 289 -1.95 0.56 18.65
C THR A 289 -3.24 0.69 19.43
N GLU A 290 -4.14 1.58 18.99
CA GLU A 290 -5.50 1.61 19.50
C GLU A 290 -6.20 0.27 19.26
N VAL A 291 -7.08 -0.13 20.18
CA VAL A 291 -7.91 -1.31 19.98
C VAL A 291 -8.89 -1.03 18.85
N SER A 292 -8.76 -1.76 17.74
CA SER A 292 -9.76 -1.71 16.67
C SER A 292 -11.12 -2.15 17.23
N ARG A 293 -12.08 -1.23 17.27
CA ARG A 293 -13.47 -1.51 17.68
C ARG A 293 -14.28 -2.04 16.52
#